data_553dff38870c10ca5448a292edbf7b36
#
_entry.id   553dff38870c10ca5448a292edbf7b36
#
_cell.length_a   1.000
_cell.length_b   1.000
_cell.length_c   1.000
_cell.angle_alpha   90.00
_cell.angle_beta   90.00
_cell.angle_gamma   90.00
#
_symmetry.space_group_name_H-M   'P 1'
#
loop_
_entity.id
_entity.type
_entity.pdbx_description
1 polymer ?
#
loop_
_entity_poly.entity_id
_entity_poly.type
_entity_poly.pdbx_seq_one_letter_code
_entity_poly.pdbx_strand_id
1 'polypeptide(L)'
;MSLVAVQPLPGYKEVKPFVYAGFFPVSNEDYNDLKEAIEKLSLSDSALQFEPENSPVLGFGVRIGFLGLLHMDIIRERLEREYNLDLIVTNPSTDYQVSLTNGEELDIKSASELPDPAQITEVREPWIDGEIVVPQDYIGAVIQLIAAKRGRQKNLSYIDERALISFTAPLANLLTDFYDQLKSVTSGYGSFNYELAGYQSEDLVRVDFYVAGEMIDALSVMCHRSEAPGLGREIVKKLKDVVPRQSFEVALQAAIGGKFIARENIGAYRKDVTGYLYGGDVSRKKKLLAKQARGKKRMKRFGKVDIPSEAFTVMLKRD
;
A
#
# COMPACT_ATOMS: atom_id res chain seq x y z
N MET A 1 24.56 -23.70 36.11
CA MET A 1 23.27 -24.22 35.67
C MET A 1 22.31 -23.05 35.56
N SER A 2 22.05 -22.50 34.38
CA SER A 2 21.05 -21.47 34.21
C SER A 2 19.68 -22.16 34.20
N LEU A 3 18.83 -21.80 35.17
CA LEU A 3 17.41 -22.19 35.17
C LEU A 3 16.75 -21.45 34.01
N VAL A 4 16.51 -22.18 32.91
CA VAL A 4 15.65 -21.71 31.83
C VAL A 4 14.23 -21.68 32.38
N ALA A 5 13.59 -20.52 32.39
CA ALA A 5 12.17 -20.41 32.76
C ALA A 5 11.34 -21.18 31.75
N VAL A 6 10.66 -22.21 32.22
CA VAL A 6 9.86 -23.14 31.38
C VAL A 6 8.43 -22.63 31.14
N GLN A 7 7.98 -21.65 31.90
CA GLN A 7 6.65 -21.03 31.77
C GLN A 7 6.74 -19.50 31.87
N PRO A 8 6.00 -18.78 31.01
CA PRO A 8 5.91 -17.34 31.12
C PRO A 8 5.19 -16.92 32.40
N LEU A 9 5.48 -15.72 32.89
CA LEU A 9 4.80 -15.15 34.06
C LEU A 9 3.28 -15.01 33.76
N PRO A 10 2.41 -15.16 34.79
CA PRO A 10 0.97 -14.96 34.63
C PRO A 10 0.69 -13.53 34.11
N GLY A 11 -0.11 -13.45 33.05
CA GLY A 11 -0.45 -12.17 32.40
C GLY A 11 0.47 -11.78 31.23
N TYR A 12 1.54 -12.53 30.94
CA TYR A 12 2.31 -12.34 29.72
C TYR A 12 1.45 -12.73 28.51
N LYS A 13 1.24 -11.77 27.59
CA LYS A 13 0.61 -11.99 26.30
C LYS A 13 1.63 -11.74 25.23
N GLU A 14 1.81 -12.68 24.32
CA GLU A 14 2.59 -12.47 23.12
C GLU A 14 1.87 -11.43 22.25
N VAL A 15 2.55 -10.35 21.95
CA VAL A 15 1.98 -9.28 21.14
C VAL A 15 2.18 -9.67 19.67
N LYS A 16 1.08 -9.92 18.96
CA LYS A 16 1.11 -10.26 17.53
C LYS A 16 1.09 -8.98 16.69
N PRO A 17 1.92 -8.90 15.65
CA PRO A 17 1.83 -7.82 14.69
C PRO A 17 0.53 -7.94 13.88
N PHE A 18 0.00 -6.82 13.43
CA PHE A 18 -1.20 -6.75 12.60
C PHE A 18 -1.06 -5.79 11.41
N VAL A 19 0.09 -5.15 11.28
CA VAL A 19 0.48 -4.34 10.12
C VAL A 19 1.71 -4.97 9.50
N TYR A 20 1.70 -5.19 8.21
CA TYR A 20 2.80 -5.82 7.48
C TYR A 20 3.26 -4.93 6.33
N ALA A 21 4.57 -4.86 6.11
CA ALA A 21 5.14 -4.20 4.94
C ALA A 21 6.39 -4.95 4.46
N GLY A 22 6.63 -4.93 3.16
CA GLY A 22 7.86 -5.44 2.56
C GLY A 22 8.94 -4.35 2.59
N PHE A 23 10.12 -4.71 3.03
CA PHE A 23 11.32 -3.87 3.04
C PHE A 23 12.32 -4.45 2.06
N PHE A 24 12.68 -3.66 1.05
CA PHE A 24 13.59 -4.07 0.00
C PHE A 24 14.76 -3.08 -0.06
N PRO A 25 16.01 -3.55 -0.12
CA PRO A 25 17.13 -2.65 -0.33
C PRO A 25 17.10 -2.13 -1.77
N VAL A 26 17.54 -0.90 -1.98
CA VAL A 26 17.66 -0.31 -3.34
C VAL A 26 18.68 -1.10 -4.17
N SER A 27 19.75 -1.56 -3.54
CA SER A 27 20.72 -2.50 -4.15
C SER A 27 20.52 -3.91 -3.62
N ASN A 28 20.37 -4.89 -4.52
CA ASN A 28 20.25 -6.29 -4.12
C ASN A 28 21.49 -6.83 -3.37
N GLU A 29 22.63 -6.16 -3.47
CA GLU A 29 23.86 -6.52 -2.75
C GLU A 29 23.68 -6.30 -1.24
N ASP A 30 22.85 -5.34 -0.82
CA ASP A 30 22.60 -4.97 0.57
C ASP A 30 21.57 -5.88 1.28
N TYR A 31 21.06 -6.91 0.59
CA TYR A 31 20.05 -7.81 1.19
C TYR A 31 20.54 -8.51 2.46
N ASN A 32 21.80 -8.96 2.47
CA ASN A 32 22.36 -9.63 3.65
C ASN A 32 22.52 -8.67 4.82
N ASP A 33 22.90 -7.42 4.55
CA ASP A 33 23.04 -6.36 5.55
C ASP A 33 21.67 -5.97 6.12
N LEU A 34 20.63 -5.89 5.27
CA LEU A 34 19.26 -5.69 5.72
C LEU A 34 18.80 -6.81 6.65
N LYS A 35 19.04 -8.06 6.28
CA LYS A 35 18.64 -9.22 7.08
C LYS A 35 19.35 -9.21 8.45
N GLU A 36 20.67 -8.98 8.48
CA GLU A 36 21.45 -8.91 9.72
C GLU A 36 20.99 -7.74 10.61
N ALA A 37 20.69 -6.59 10.02
CA ALA A 37 20.15 -5.44 10.73
C ALA A 37 18.81 -5.75 11.40
N ILE A 38 17.88 -6.40 10.69
CA ILE A 38 16.57 -6.79 11.21
C ILE A 38 16.74 -7.83 12.34
N GLU A 39 17.60 -8.83 12.18
CA GLU A 39 17.91 -9.81 13.21
C GLU A 39 18.43 -9.15 14.50
N LYS A 40 19.30 -8.14 14.37
CA LYS A 40 19.78 -7.35 15.52
C LYS A 40 18.67 -6.53 16.18
N LEU A 41 17.80 -5.90 15.38
CA LEU A 41 16.67 -5.13 15.92
C LEU A 41 15.68 -6.02 16.65
N SER A 42 15.39 -7.22 16.16
CA SER A 42 14.47 -8.17 16.78
C SER A 42 14.92 -8.66 18.15
N LEU A 43 16.24 -8.61 18.46
CA LEU A 43 16.74 -8.92 19.81
C LEU A 43 16.29 -7.92 20.87
N SER A 44 16.02 -6.67 20.47
CA SER A 44 15.57 -5.60 21.36
C SER A 44 14.06 -5.34 21.25
N ASP A 45 13.42 -5.85 20.23
CA ASP A 45 12.00 -5.66 19.94
C ASP A 45 11.32 -7.00 19.69
N SER A 46 10.69 -7.54 20.73
CA SER A 46 10.02 -8.85 20.69
C SER A 46 8.75 -8.88 19.83
N ALA A 47 8.22 -7.72 19.45
CA ALA A 47 7.05 -7.59 18.59
C ALA A 47 7.42 -7.66 17.11
N LEU A 48 8.69 -7.50 16.76
CA LEU A 48 9.17 -7.51 15.40
C LEU A 48 9.22 -8.95 14.86
N GLN A 49 8.28 -9.29 14.00
CA GLN A 49 8.27 -10.55 13.26
C GLN A 49 8.66 -10.29 11.81
N PHE A 50 9.46 -11.18 11.23
CA PHE A 50 9.91 -10.99 9.86
C PHE A 50 10.09 -12.32 9.13
N GLU A 51 9.90 -12.29 7.81
CA GLU A 51 10.09 -13.43 6.92
C GLU A 51 10.71 -12.97 5.59
N PRO A 52 11.51 -13.80 4.91
CA PRO A 52 12.03 -13.47 3.60
C PRO A 52 10.91 -13.22 2.60
N GLU A 53 11.07 -12.20 1.75
CA GLU A 53 10.15 -11.88 0.67
C GLU A 53 10.93 -11.74 -0.65
N ASN A 54 10.33 -12.17 -1.75
CA ASN A 54 10.90 -12.01 -3.08
C ASN A 54 9.87 -11.37 -4.01
N SER A 55 10.25 -10.24 -4.59
CA SER A 55 9.45 -9.55 -5.60
C SER A 55 10.12 -9.65 -6.97
N PRO A 56 9.39 -10.01 -8.04
CA PRO A 56 9.93 -10.02 -9.41
C PRO A 56 10.50 -8.68 -9.85
N VAL A 57 10.03 -7.58 -9.26
CA VAL A 57 10.43 -6.20 -9.61
C VAL A 57 11.49 -5.65 -8.67
N LEU A 58 11.34 -5.89 -7.35
CA LEU A 58 12.20 -5.34 -6.31
C LEU A 58 13.35 -6.27 -5.89
N GLY A 59 13.30 -7.54 -6.30
CA GLY A 59 14.28 -8.54 -5.92
C GLY A 59 14.04 -9.11 -4.52
N PHE A 60 15.13 -9.42 -3.81
CA PHE A 60 15.05 -9.98 -2.47
C PHE A 60 14.84 -8.92 -1.41
N GLY A 61 13.91 -9.17 -0.50
CA GLY A 61 13.56 -8.31 0.61
C GLY A 61 13.10 -9.10 1.83
N VAL A 62 12.54 -8.40 2.79
CA VAL A 62 12.03 -8.97 4.03
C VAL A 62 10.66 -8.37 4.31
N ARG A 63 9.66 -9.21 4.52
CA ARG A 63 8.35 -8.80 5.03
C ARG A 63 8.41 -8.71 6.54
N ILE A 64 8.05 -7.56 7.08
CA ILE A 64 8.12 -7.28 8.50
C ILE A 64 6.72 -6.98 9.03
N GLY A 65 6.39 -7.58 10.18
CA GLY A 65 5.19 -7.33 10.94
C GLY A 65 5.40 -6.32 12.05
N PHE A 66 4.47 -5.39 12.20
CA PHE A 66 4.53 -4.25 13.12
C PHE A 66 3.25 -4.14 13.95
N LEU A 67 3.35 -3.48 15.10
CA LEU A 67 2.21 -3.15 15.97
C LEU A 67 1.37 -1.96 15.45
N GLY A 68 1.85 -1.27 14.43
CA GLY A 68 1.20 -0.12 13.83
C GLY A 68 2.16 0.68 12.96
N LEU A 69 1.67 1.74 12.32
CA LEU A 69 2.47 2.56 11.40
C LEU A 69 3.63 3.27 12.09
N LEU A 70 3.41 3.82 13.28
CA LEU A 70 4.48 4.48 14.03
C LEU A 70 5.63 3.51 14.33
N HIS A 71 5.30 2.27 14.69
CA HIS A 71 6.32 1.23 14.88
C HIS A 71 7.09 0.96 13.58
N MET A 72 6.38 0.85 12.45
CA MET A 72 6.99 0.69 11.12
C MET A 72 7.93 1.86 10.78
N ASP A 73 7.50 3.09 11.01
CA ASP A 73 8.31 4.28 10.72
C ASP A 73 9.57 4.35 11.59
N ILE A 74 9.47 4.00 12.87
CA ILE A 74 10.62 3.93 13.78
C ILE A 74 11.63 2.87 13.30
N ILE A 75 11.17 1.69 12.93
CA ILE A 75 12.05 0.62 12.44
C ILE A 75 12.70 1.02 11.12
N ARG A 76 11.95 1.61 10.19
CA ARG A 76 12.50 2.15 8.94
C ARG A 76 13.60 3.17 9.20
N GLU A 77 13.33 4.17 10.04
CA GLU A 77 14.28 5.22 10.35
C GLU A 77 15.55 4.67 11.03
N ARG A 78 15.40 3.66 11.89
CA ARG A 78 16.54 2.96 12.50
C ARG A 78 17.38 2.21 11.46
N LEU A 79 16.74 1.48 10.53
CA LEU A 79 17.45 0.77 9.46
C LEU A 79 18.21 1.76 8.55
N GLU A 80 17.60 2.88 8.20
CA GLU A 80 18.23 3.91 7.38
C GLU A 80 19.39 4.62 8.10
N ARG A 81 19.23 5.00 9.37
CA ARG A 81 20.21 5.81 10.11
C ARG A 81 21.28 5.00 10.83
N GLU A 82 20.91 3.90 11.50
CA GLU A 82 21.85 3.11 12.31
C GLU A 82 22.65 2.13 11.44
N TYR A 83 22.03 1.63 10.35
CA TYR A 83 22.62 0.62 9.46
C TYR A 83 22.97 1.15 8.07
N ASN A 84 22.66 2.44 7.79
CA ASN A 84 22.96 3.12 6.53
C ASN A 84 22.41 2.37 5.31
N LEU A 85 21.19 1.87 5.40
CA LEU A 85 20.49 1.13 4.34
C LEU A 85 19.55 2.07 3.58
N ASP A 86 19.62 2.06 2.25
CA ASP A 86 18.64 2.71 1.39
C ASP A 86 17.51 1.72 1.10
N LEU A 87 16.28 2.04 1.52
CA LEU A 87 15.17 1.09 1.54
C LEU A 87 13.98 1.54 0.70
N ILE A 88 13.38 0.59 0.00
CA ILE A 88 12.06 0.70 -0.60
C ILE A 88 11.08 -0.05 0.31
N VAL A 89 10.09 0.68 0.82
CA VAL A 89 9.03 0.11 1.67
C VAL A 89 7.75 0.00 0.85
N THR A 90 7.15 -1.20 0.83
CA THR A 90 5.87 -1.41 0.14
C THR A 90 4.71 -0.83 0.96
N ASN A 91 3.54 -0.71 0.33
CA ASN A 91 2.34 -0.25 1.04
C ASN A 91 2.03 -1.15 2.25
N PRO A 92 1.81 -0.59 3.44
CA PRO A 92 1.42 -1.39 4.59
C PRO A 92 0.06 -2.06 4.34
N SER A 93 -0.02 -3.32 4.71
CA SER A 93 -1.21 -4.16 4.64
C SER A 93 -1.53 -4.74 6.00
N THR A 94 -2.75 -5.21 6.16
CA THR A 94 -3.13 -6.09 7.27
C THR A 94 -3.03 -7.54 6.83
N ASP A 95 -3.14 -8.47 7.75
CA ASP A 95 -3.40 -9.86 7.43
C ASP A 95 -4.89 -10.05 7.06
N TYR A 96 -5.13 -10.98 6.15
CA TYR A 96 -6.48 -11.36 5.71
C TYR A 96 -6.65 -12.86 5.86
N GLN A 97 -7.85 -13.29 6.20
CA GLN A 97 -8.22 -14.70 6.23
C GLN A 97 -9.04 -15.04 5.00
N VAL A 98 -8.59 -16.03 4.26
CA VAL A 98 -9.21 -16.45 3.01
C VAL A 98 -9.69 -17.88 3.13
N SER A 99 -10.99 -18.11 2.97
CA SER A 99 -11.58 -19.45 2.91
C SER A 99 -11.68 -19.88 1.45
N LEU A 100 -11.13 -21.05 1.12
CA LEU A 100 -11.14 -21.60 -0.22
C LEU A 100 -12.35 -22.53 -0.46
N THR A 101 -12.67 -22.76 -1.72
CA THR A 101 -13.77 -23.67 -2.14
C THR A 101 -13.53 -25.13 -1.76
N ASN A 102 -12.28 -25.53 -1.51
CA ASN A 102 -11.91 -26.86 -1.01
C ASN A 102 -12.03 -27.00 0.51
N GLY A 103 -12.41 -25.92 1.23
CA GLY A 103 -12.55 -25.88 2.69
C GLY A 103 -11.25 -25.56 3.44
N GLU A 104 -10.16 -25.25 2.73
CA GLU A 104 -8.91 -24.81 3.32
C GLU A 104 -8.98 -23.33 3.72
N GLU A 105 -8.35 -22.95 4.84
CA GLU A 105 -8.22 -21.58 5.29
C GLU A 105 -6.76 -21.13 5.17
N LEU A 106 -6.56 -19.92 4.61
CA LEU A 106 -5.25 -19.32 4.42
C LEU A 106 -5.21 -17.95 5.12
N ASP A 107 -4.12 -17.70 5.83
CA ASP A 107 -3.78 -16.37 6.32
C ASP A 107 -2.81 -15.74 5.32
N ILE A 108 -3.21 -14.63 4.68
CA ILE A 108 -2.38 -13.90 3.72
C ILE A 108 -2.01 -12.53 4.28
N LYS A 109 -0.78 -12.10 4.05
CA LYS A 109 -0.21 -10.84 4.54
C LYS A 109 0.06 -9.84 3.43
N SER A 110 -0.13 -10.27 2.19
CA SER A 110 0.10 -9.45 0.99
C SER A 110 -0.99 -9.66 -0.03
N ALA A 111 -1.31 -8.61 -0.79
CA ALA A 111 -2.23 -8.71 -1.93
C ALA A 111 -1.74 -9.71 -2.99
N SER A 112 -0.41 -9.87 -3.15
CA SER A 112 0.19 -10.80 -4.11
C SER A 112 -0.07 -12.28 -3.76
N GLU A 113 -0.32 -12.59 -2.48
CA GLU A 113 -0.59 -13.95 -2.00
C GLU A 113 -2.06 -14.38 -2.22
N LEU A 114 -2.94 -13.44 -2.63
CA LEU A 114 -4.35 -13.75 -2.83
C LEU A 114 -4.51 -14.79 -3.95
N PRO A 115 -5.14 -15.96 -3.67
CA PRO A 115 -5.42 -16.99 -4.66
C PRO A 115 -6.31 -16.51 -5.80
N ASP A 116 -6.49 -17.35 -6.82
CA ASP A 116 -7.42 -17.06 -7.91
C ASP A 116 -8.84 -16.83 -7.35
N PRO A 117 -9.52 -15.75 -7.73
CA PRO A 117 -10.88 -15.45 -7.27
C PRO A 117 -11.88 -16.60 -7.44
N ALA A 118 -11.67 -17.49 -8.42
CA ALA A 118 -12.51 -18.67 -8.63
C ALA A 118 -12.37 -19.73 -7.53
N GLN A 119 -11.29 -19.69 -6.77
CA GLN A 119 -11.01 -20.62 -5.66
C GLN A 119 -11.42 -20.07 -4.29
N ILE A 120 -11.81 -18.80 -4.22
CA ILE A 120 -12.14 -18.10 -2.98
C ILE A 120 -13.66 -18.18 -2.73
N THR A 121 -14.02 -18.60 -1.54
CA THR A 121 -15.40 -18.55 -1.04
C THR A 121 -15.66 -17.28 -0.27
N GLU A 122 -14.71 -16.86 0.58
CA GLU A 122 -14.85 -15.75 1.50
C GLU A 122 -13.48 -15.11 1.79
N VAL A 123 -13.46 -13.79 1.94
CA VAL A 123 -12.30 -13.04 2.42
C VAL A 123 -12.72 -12.24 3.65
N ARG A 124 -11.98 -12.40 4.74
CA ARG A 124 -12.20 -11.70 6.00
C ARG A 124 -11.05 -10.75 6.28
N GLU A 125 -11.39 -9.53 6.69
CA GLU A 125 -10.42 -8.52 7.11
C GLU A 125 -10.52 -8.24 8.61
N PRO A 126 -9.42 -7.83 9.28
CA PRO A 126 -9.44 -7.46 10.69
C PRO A 126 -10.20 -6.16 10.90
N TRP A 127 -11.07 -6.15 11.89
CA TRP A 127 -11.83 -5.00 12.34
C TRP A 127 -11.37 -4.56 13.71
N ILE A 128 -11.56 -3.26 14.01
CA ILE A 128 -11.27 -2.67 15.31
C ILE A 128 -12.53 -2.14 15.98
N ASP A 129 -12.49 -2.11 17.29
CA ASP A 129 -13.33 -1.29 18.14
C ASP A 129 -12.54 -0.07 18.57
N GLY A 130 -12.96 1.11 18.11
CA GLY A 130 -12.27 2.37 18.31
C GLY A 130 -13.05 3.32 19.21
N GLU A 131 -12.33 4.14 19.94
CA GLU A 131 -12.84 5.21 20.77
C GLU A 131 -12.14 6.52 20.44
N ILE A 132 -12.91 7.56 20.14
CA ILE A 132 -12.41 8.90 19.90
C ILE A 132 -12.98 9.85 20.93
N VAL A 133 -12.10 10.61 21.60
CA VAL A 133 -12.48 11.67 22.51
C VAL A 133 -12.20 13.02 21.86
N VAL A 134 -13.25 13.86 21.73
CA VAL A 134 -13.18 15.19 21.09
C VAL A 134 -14.06 16.22 21.80
N PRO A 135 -13.78 17.52 21.69
CA PRO A 135 -14.76 18.56 22.04
C PRO A 135 -16.02 18.45 21.20
N GLN A 136 -17.16 18.88 21.75
CA GLN A 136 -18.48 18.69 21.14
C GLN A 136 -18.59 19.33 19.74
N ASP A 137 -17.89 20.42 19.48
CA ASP A 137 -17.90 21.13 18.20
C ASP A 137 -17.41 20.27 17.01
N TYR A 138 -16.61 19.25 17.29
CA TYR A 138 -16.01 18.39 16.24
C TYR A 138 -16.74 17.07 16.00
N ILE A 139 -17.82 16.78 16.75
CA ILE A 139 -18.57 15.51 16.64
C ILE A 139 -18.96 15.21 15.20
N GLY A 140 -19.56 16.20 14.50
CA GLY A 140 -20.04 16.02 13.13
C GLY A 140 -18.92 15.68 12.15
N ALA A 141 -17.78 16.37 12.24
CA ALA A 141 -16.62 16.12 11.39
C ALA A 141 -16.00 14.73 11.63
N VAL A 142 -15.94 14.33 12.90
CA VAL A 142 -15.41 12.98 13.27
C VAL A 142 -16.33 11.87 12.80
N ILE A 143 -17.65 12.02 12.93
CA ILE A 143 -18.62 11.01 12.43
C ILE A 143 -18.50 10.88 10.90
N GLN A 144 -18.35 12.00 10.17
CA GLN A 144 -18.14 11.96 8.72
C GLN A 144 -16.81 11.25 8.36
N LEU A 145 -15.73 11.53 9.11
CA LEU A 145 -14.45 10.87 8.92
C LEU A 145 -14.56 9.35 9.14
N ILE A 146 -15.21 8.92 10.23
CA ILE A 146 -15.45 7.50 10.52
C ILE A 146 -16.21 6.84 9.36
N ALA A 147 -17.30 7.49 8.89
CA ALA A 147 -18.11 6.96 7.80
C ALA A 147 -17.31 6.86 6.47
N ALA A 148 -16.44 7.85 6.18
CA ALA A 148 -15.57 7.82 5.01
C ALA A 148 -14.55 6.67 5.06
N LYS A 149 -14.22 6.14 6.24
CA LYS A 149 -13.34 5.00 6.47
C LYS A 149 -14.09 3.67 6.65
N ARG A 150 -15.31 3.55 6.14
CA ARG A 150 -16.20 2.38 6.30
C ARG A 150 -16.56 2.07 7.76
N GLY A 151 -16.27 3.00 8.67
CA GLY A 151 -16.57 2.84 10.09
C GLY A 151 -18.06 2.95 10.38
N ARG A 152 -18.50 2.25 11.40
CA ARG A 152 -19.88 2.24 11.89
C ARG A 152 -19.89 2.75 13.34
N GLN A 153 -20.54 3.89 13.59
CA GLN A 153 -20.69 4.40 14.94
C GLN A 153 -21.51 3.42 15.79
N LYS A 154 -21.01 3.11 16.99
CA LYS A 154 -21.69 2.25 17.98
C LYS A 154 -22.41 3.08 19.02
N ASN A 155 -21.71 4.04 19.63
CA ASN A 155 -22.23 4.83 20.73
C ASN A 155 -21.65 6.26 20.70
N LEU A 156 -22.38 7.20 21.28
CA LEU A 156 -21.97 8.56 21.55
C LEU A 156 -22.32 8.88 22.99
N SER A 157 -21.35 9.14 23.83
CA SER A 157 -21.53 9.56 25.20
C SER A 157 -20.78 10.86 25.48
N TYR A 158 -21.17 11.56 26.54
CA TYR A 158 -20.60 12.84 26.90
C TYR A 158 -19.88 12.73 28.24
N ILE A 159 -18.69 13.26 28.32
CA ILE A 159 -17.88 13.36 29.53
C ILE A 159 -17.52 14.84 29.66
N ASP A 160 -18.24 15.56 30.51
CA ASP A 160 -18.19 17.01 30.65
C ASP A 160 -18.39 17.73 29.31
N GLU A 161 -17.41 18.52 28.88
CA GLU A 161 -17.43 19.26 27.60
C GLU A 161 -16.92 18.44 26.40
N ARG A 162 -16.61 17.17 26.61
CA ARG A 162 -16.09 16.28 25.57
C ARG A 162 -17.09 15.20 25.20
N ALA A 163 -17.01 14.75 23.97
CA ALA A 163 -17.75 13.62 23.47
C ALA A 163 -16.80 12.42 23.35
N LEU A 164 -17.27 11.25 23.77
CA LEU A 164 -16.68 9.94 23.52
C LEU A 164 -17.49 9.26 22.42
N ILE A 165 -16.87 9.05 21.28
CA ILE A 165 -17.46 8.39 20.11
C ILE A 165 -16.86 6.99 20.03
N SER A 166 -17.69 5.95 20.26
CA SER A 166 -17.30 4.56 20.07
C SER A 166 -17.76 4.08 18.69
N PHE A 167 -16.89 3.43 17.95
CA PHE A 167 -17.17 2.96 16.60
C PHE A 167 -16.43 1.66 16.30
N THR A 168 -16.80 0.99 15.22
CA THR A 168 -16.06 -0.13 14.65
C THR A 168 -15.70 0.19 13.21
N ALA A 169 -14.52 -0.24 12.76
CA ALA A 169 -14.05 0.01 11.39
C ALA A 169 -13.05 -1.06 10.96
N PRO A 170 -12.88 -1.28 9.63
CA PRO A 170 -11.81 -2.13 9.14
C PRO A 170 -10.45 -1.51 9.41
N LEU A 171 -9.52 -2.29 9.94
CA LEU A 171 -8.18 -1.81 10.30
C LEU A 171 -7.44 -1.23 9.09
N ALA A 172 -7.55 -1.87 7.93
CA ALA A 172 -6.88 -1.43 6.70
C ALA A 172 -7.22 0.02 6.29
N ASN A 173 -8.46 0.48 6.54
CA ASN A 173 -8.88 1.84 6.19
C ASN A 173 -8.35 2.91 7.16
N LEU A 174 -7.80 2.50 8.30
CA LEU A 174 -7.26 3.41 9.31
C LEU A 174 -5.73 3.56 9.24
N LEU A 175 -5.06 2.64 8.53
CA LEU A 175 -3.60 2.54 8.55
C LEU A 175 -2.87 3.70 7.87
N THR A 176 -3.44 4.38 6.89
CA THR A 176 -2.63 5.28 6.05
C THR A 176 -2.68 6.74 6.50
N ASP A 177 -3.84 7.26 6.77
CA ASP A 177 -4.04 8.71 6.92
C ASP A 177 -5.06 9.10 7.98
N PHE A 178 -5.67 8.12 8.66
CA PHE A 178 -6.76 8.40 9.61
C PHE A 178 -6.33 9.30 10.76
N TYR A 179 -5.14 9.08 11.33
CA TYR A 179 -4.62 9.91 12.41
C TYR A 179 -4.41 11.36 11.98
N ASP A 180 -3.83 11.57 10.82
CA ASP A 180 -3.57 12.90 10.27
C ASP A 180 -4.89 13.63 9.96
N GLN A 181 -5.83 12.91 9.34
CA GLN A 181 -7.17 13.44 9.08
C GLN A 181 -7.92 13.75 10.39
N LEU A 182 -7.86 12.87 11.39
CA LEU A 182 -8.46 13.11 12.70
C LEU A 182 -7.89 14.37 13.34
N LYS A 183 -6.57 14.52 13.35
CA LYS A 183 -5.90 15.72 13.88
C LYS A 183 -6.30 16.97 13.10
N SER A 184 -6.36 16.89 11.80
CA SER A 184 -6.77 18.00 10.93
C SER A 184 -8.21 18.43 11.22
N VAL A 185 -9.19 17.52 11.19
CA VAL A 185 -10.62 17.85 11.37
C VAL A 185 -10.96 18.25 12.80
N THR A 186 -10.11 17.95 13.77
CA THR A 186 -10.31 18.30 15.19
C THR A 186 -9.35 19.37 15.69
N SER A 187 -8.61 20.05 14.81
CA SER A 187 -7.60 21.06 15.18
C SER A 187 -6.60 20.53 16.21
N GLY A 188 -6.27 19.24 16.17
CA GLY A 188 -5.35 18.58 17.08
C GLY A 188 -5.96 18.08 18.40
N TYR A 189 -7.23 18.37 18.68
CA TYR A 189 -7.87 18.01 19.97
C TYR A 189 -8.36 16.56 20.03
N GLY A 190 -8.51 15.87 18.89
CA GLY A 190 -8.96 14.48 18.85
C GLY A 190 -7.90 13.52 19.38
N SER A 191 -8.29 12.63 20.29
CA SER A 191 -7.51 11.45 20.69
C SER A 191 -8.25 10.20 20.26
N PHE A 192 -7.46 9.19 19.82
CA PHE A 192 -7.97 7.93 19.30
C PHE A 192 -7.25 6.78 19.97
N ASN A 193 -8.03 5.80 20.41
CA ASN A 193 -7.57 4.52 20.90
C ASN A 193 -8.40 3.41 20.24
N TYR A 194 -7.84 2.21 20.08
CA TYR A 194 -8.55 1.08 19.49
C TYR A 194 -8.03 -0.27 19.99
N GLU A 195 -8.88 -1.27 19.87
CA GLU A 195 -8.55 -2.67 20.12
C GLU A 195 -9.04 -3.52 18.93
N LEU A 196 -8.38 -4.65 18.68
CA LEU A 196 -8.81 -5.58 17.64
C LEU A 196 -10.12 -6.24 18.02
N ALA A 197 -11.11 -6.19 17.13
CA ALA A 197 -12.46 -6.73 17.31
C ALA A 197 -12.67 -8.08 16.59
N GLY A 198 -11.60 -8.64 16.00
CA GLY A 198 -11.66 -9.87 15.22
C GLY A 198 -11.80 -9.62 13.72
N TYR A 199 -12.15 -10.67 12.98
CA TYR A 199 -12.26 -10.63 11.52
C TYR A 199 -13.71 -10.60 11.08
N GLN A 200 -14.01 -9.82 10.03
CA GLN A 200 -15.33 -9.77 9.41
C GLN A 200 -15.21 -10.04 7.91
N SER A 201 -16.20 -10.77 7.38
CA SER A 201 -16.32 -11.02 5.94
C SER A 201 -16.80 -9.78 5.22
N GLU A 202 -16.09 -9.40 4.17
CA GLU A 202 -16.39 -8.22 3.36
C GLU A 202 -16.07 -8.47 1.89
N ASP A 203 -16.66 -7.68 0.99
CA ASP A 203 -16.40 -7.81 -0.46
C ASP A 203 -15.06 -7.17 -0.84
N LEU A 204 -13.99 -7.88 -0.53
CA LEU A 204 -12.63 -7.45 -0.77
C LEU A 204 -12.15 -7.91 -2.13
N VAL A 205 -11.38 -7.06 -2.79
CA VAL A 205 -10.77 -7.33 -4.09
C VAL A 205 -9.32 -6.90 -4.12
N ARG A 206 -8.53 -7.61 -4.93
CA ARG A 206 -7.19 -7.19 -5.26
C ARG A 206 -7.24 -6.22 -6.45
N VAL A 207 -6.62 -5.06 -6.28
CA VAL A 207 -6.38 -4.10 -7.34
C VAL A 207 -4.93 -4.24 -7.80
N ASP A 208 -4.75 -4.64 -9.05
CA ASP A 208 -3.44 -4.83 -9.67
C ASP A 208 -3.09 -3.59 -10.50
N PHE A 209 -1.82 -3.18 -10.45
CA PHE A 209 -1.32 -2.05 -11.22
C PHE A 209 -0.38 -2.50 -12.32
N TYR A 210 -0.55 -1.90 -13.50
CA TYR A 210 0.21 -2.22 -14.71
C TYR A 210 0.96 -0.98 -15.21
N VAL A 211 2.23 -1.14 -15.51
CA VAL A 211 3.09 -0.13 -16.15
C VAL A 211 3.55 -0.67 -17.50
N ALA A 212 3.22 0.01 -18.57
CA ALA A 212 3.52 -0.41 -19.95
C ALA A 212 2.98 -1.82 -20.33
N GLY A 213 1.99 -2.32 -19.58
CA GLY A 213 1.39 -3.64 -19.77
C GLY A 213 1.99 -4.75 -18.90
N GLU A 214 3.02 -4.45 -18.10
CA GLU A 214 3.59 -5.37 -17.12
C GLU A 214 2.93 -5.11 -15.75
N MET A 215 2.50 -6.16 -15.07
CA MET A 215 1.94 -6.10 -13.72
C MET A 215 3.08 -5.89 -12.71
N ILE A 216 2.84 -5.01 -11.74
CA ILE A 216 3.79 -4.71 -10.67
C ILE A 216 3.21 -5.22 -9.36
N ASP A 217 3.59 -6.42 -8.96
CA ASP A 217 3.06 -7.11 -7.78
C ASP A 217 3.20 -6.28 -6.51
N ALA A 218 4.33 -5.61 -6.34
CA ALA A 218 4.62 -4.79 -5.17
C ALA A 218 3.71 -3.55 -5.02
N LEU A 219 2.98 -3.18 -6.09
CA LEU A 219 1.98 -2.12 -6.05
C LEU A 219 0.56 -2.65 -5.84
N SER A 220 0.34 -3.97 -5.92
CA SER A 220 -1.00 -4.55 -5.72
C SER A 220 -1.50 -4.31 -4.30
N VAL A 221 -2.79 -3.98 -4.17
CA VAL A 221 -3.42 -3.69 -2.88
C VAL A 221 -4.74 -4.42 -2.73
N MET A 222 -5.06 -4.78 -1.49
CA MET A 222 -6.40 -5.23 -1.11
C MET A 222 -7.25 -4.04 -0.71
N CYS A 223 -8.49 -3.97 -1.18
CA CYS A 223 -9.45 -2.96 -0.75
C CYS A 223 -10.88 -3.47 -0.94
N HIS A 224 -11.83 -2.80 -0.32
CA HIS A 224 -13.25 -3.08 -0.56
C HIS A 224 -13.63 -2.72 -2.00
N ARG A 225 -14.46 -3.55 -2.64
CA ARG A 225 -14.85 -3.38 -4.06
C ARG A 225 -15.42 -2.00 -4.38
N SER A 226 -16.17 -1.39 -3.47
CA SER A 226 -16.73 -0.05 -3.68
C SER A 226 -15.67 1.06 -3.74
N GLU A 227 -14.53 0.88 -3.08
CA GLU A 227 -13.42 1.84 -3.03
C GLU A 227 -12.45 1.67 -4.21
N ALA A 228 -12.38 0.46 -4.77
CA ALA A 228 -11.41 0.10 -5.79
C ALA A 228 -11.36 1.04 -7.02
N PRO A 229 -12.50 1.54 -7.59
CA PRO A 229 -12.44 2.47 -8.72
C PRO A 229 -11.87 3.86 -8.35
N GLY A 230 -12.11 4.33 -7.11
CA GLY A 230 -11.55 5.57 -6.58
C GLY A 230 -10.05 5.44 -6.38
N LEU A 231 -9.65 4.43 -5.61
CA LEU A 231 -8.27 4.09 -5.32
C LEU A 231 -7.44 3.86 -6.60
N GLY A 232 -7.98 3.10 -7.56
CA GLY A 232 -7.29 2.84 -8.82
C GLY A 232 -7.01 4.12 -9.62
N ARG A 233 -7.96 5.06 -9.69
CA ARG A 233 -7.78 6.35 -10.36
C ARG A 233 -6.75 7.24 -9.68
N GLU A 234 -6.81 7.31 -8.36
CA GLU A 234 -5.88 8.11 -7.55
C GLU A 234 -4.43 7.64 -7.74
N ILE A 235 -4.19 6.35 -7.54
CA ILE A 235 -2.84 5.77 -7.63
C ILE A 235 -2.29 5.88 -9.05
N VAL A 236 -3.08 5.57 -10.09
CA VAL A 236 -2.65 5.69 -11.48
C VAL A 236 -2.30 7.14 -11.82
N LYS A 237 -3.04 8.12 -11.28
CA LYS A 237 -2.72 9.55 -11.44
C LYS A 237 -1.42 9.93 -10.77
N LYS A 238 -1.20 9.49 -9.52
CA LYS A 238 0.04 9.74 -8.77
C LYS A 238 1.25 9.07 -9.45
N LEU A 239 1.11 7.84 -9.93
CA LEU A 239 2.15 7.15 -10.69
C LEU A 239 2.56 7.91 -11.95
N LYS A 240 1.62 8.60 -12.60
CA LYS A 240 1.92 9.42 -13.78
C LYS A 240 2.90 10.57 -13.51
N ASP A 241 2.87 11.12 -12.31
CA ASP A 241 3.73 12.23 -11.91
C ASP A 241 5.16 11.76 -11.56
N VAL A 242 5.29 10.50 -11.14
CA VAL A 242 6.56 9.92 -10.67
C VAL A 242 7.27 9.10 -11.75
N VAL A 243 6.52 8.32 -12.54
CA VAL A 243 7.12 7.47 -13.60
C VAL A 243 7.67 8.35 -14.74
N PRO A 244 8.97 8.23 -15.07
CA PRO A 244 9.58 9.10 -16.05
C PRO A 244 9.07 8.84 -17.47
N ARG A 245 9.01 9.91 -18.27
CA ARG A 245 8.68 9.81 -19.70
C ARG A 245 9.70 8.93 -20.42
N GLN A 246 9.21 8.14 -21.36
CA GLN A 246 10.02 7.26 -22.20
C GLN A 246 9.99 7.70 -23.68
N SER A 247 10.78 7.06 -24.53
CA SER A 247 10.75 7.26 -25.97
C SER A 247 9.45 6.77 -26.62
N PHE A 248 8.62 6.04 -25.89
CA PHE A 248 7.31 5.53 -26.28
C PHE A 248 6.26 5.91 -25.23
N GLU A 249 4.99 5.77 -25.57
CA GLU A 249 3.88 6.02 -24.67
C GLU A 249 3.79 4.90 -23.62
N VAL A 250 3.81 5.29 -22.33
CA VAL A 250 3.64 4.39 -21.19
C VAL A 250 2.19 4.45 -20.74
N ALA A 251 1.51 3.31 -20.77
CA ALA A 251 0.18 3.16 -20.20
C ALA A 251 0.30 2.75 -18.74
N LEU A 252 -0.35 3.48 -17.85
CA LEU A 252 -0.53 3.17 -16.44
C LEU A 252 -1.98 2.72 -16.26
N GLN A 253 -2.19 1.56 -15.66
CA GLN A 253 -3.53 0.97 -15.58
C GLN A 253 -3.73 0.32 -14.21
N ALA A 254 -4.97 0.36 -13.70
CA ALA A 254 -5.41 -0.41 -12.56
C ALA A 254 -6.47 -1.41 -13.00
N ALA A 255 -6.45 -2.62 -12.48
CA ALA A 255 -7.36 -3.69 -12.84
C ALA A 255 -7.82 -4.49 -11.61
N ILE A 256 -9.01 -5.10 -11.71
CA ILE A 256 -9.53 -6.10 -10.78
C ILE A 256 -9.79 -7.37 -11.60
N GLY A 257 -9.13 -8.49 -11.24
CA GLY A 257 -9.30 -9.76 -11.95
C GLY A 257 -9.05 -9.63 -13.47
N GLY A 258 -8.06 -8.82 -13.87
CA GLY A 258 -7.71 -8.55 -15.26
C GLY A 258 -8.60 -7.53 -15.98
N LYS A 259 -9.71 -7.06 -15.37
CA LYS A 259 -10.55 -6.00 -15.93
C LYS A 259 -10.05 -4.62 -15.51
N PHE A 260 -9.64 -3.81 -16.48
CA PHE A 260 -9.17 -2.45 -16.23
C PHE A 260 -10.28 -1.53 -15.70
N ILE A 261 -10.01 -0.85 -14.55
CA ILE A 261 -10.92 0.07 -13.88
C ILE A 261 -10.44 1.53 -13.94
N ALA A 262 -9.13 1.73 -14.15
CA ALA A 262 -8.55 3.06 -14.33
C ALA A 262 -7.39 3.01 -15.32
N ARG A 263 -7.15 4.14 -16.02
CA ARG A 263 -6.05 4.27 -16.96
C ARG A 263 -5.59 5.72 -17.08
N GLU A 264 -4.27 5.90 -17.09
CA GLU A 264 -3.58 7.12 -17.49
C GLU A 264 -2.48 6.80 -18.49
N ASN A 265 -2.08 7.79 -19.28
CA ASN A 265 -1.00 7.63 -20.25
C ASN A 265 0.07 8.72 -20.05
N ILE A 266 1.34 8.30 -20.06
CA ILE A 266 2.49 9.18 -20.09
C ILE A 266 2.91 9.31 -21.55
N GLY A 267 2.82 10.52 -22.10
CA GLY A 267 3.19 10.79 -23.50
C GLY A 267 4.67 10.56 -23.75
N ALA A 268 5.00 9.95 -24.89
CA ALA A 268 6.38 9.76 -25.31
C ALA A 268 7.12 11.08 -25.56
N TYR A 269 8.45 11.09 -25.33
CA TYR A 269 9.29 12.17 -25.84
C TYR A 269 9.08 12.33 -27.35
N ARG A 270 8.85 13.56 -27.78
CA ARG A 270 8.60 13.87 -29.19
C ARG A 270 9.75 14.72 -29.74
N LYS A 271 10.58 14.13 -30.60
CA LYS A 271 11.52 14.89 -31.37
C LYS A 271 10.77 15.60 -32.50
N ASP A 272 10.94 16.90 -32.67
CA ASP A 272 10.41 17.62 -33.83
C ASP A 272 11.16 17.18 -35.10
N VAL A 273 10.58 16.25 -35.83
CA VAL A 273 11.13 15.73 -37.10
C VAL A 273 10.71 16.58 -38.32
N THR A 274 9.86 17.59 -38.06
CA THR A 274 9.30 18.46 -39.11
C THR A 274 9.79 19.91 -39.05
N GLY A 275 10.46 20.32 -37.97
CA GLY A 275 10.92 21.72 -37.76
C GLY A 275 11.86 22.24 -38.81
N TYR A 276 12.60 21.35 -39.48
CA TYR A 276 13.51 21.72 -40.57
C TYR A 276 12.87 21.75 -41.97
N LEU A 277 11.58 21.42 -42.08
CA LEU A 277 10.89 21.45 -43.36
C LEU A 277 10.27 22.81 -43.57
N TYR A 278 11.02 23.64 -44.32
CA TYR A 278 10.56 24.94 -44.76
C TYR A 278 9.60 24.79 -45.96
N GLY A 279 8.37 25.37 -45.83
CA GLY A 279 7.37 25.40 -46.91
C GLY A 279 6.57 24.09 -47.08
N GLY A 280 5.37 24.26 -47.49
CA GLY A 280 4.21 23.43 -47.72
C GLY A 280 4.25 21.95 -48.13
N ASP A 281 5.34 21.19 -48.03
CA ASP A 281 5.32 19.76 -48.38
C ASP A 281 4.63 18.91 -47.29
N VAL A 282 3.30 18.92 -47.34
CA VAL A 282 2.42 18.17 -46.47
C VAL A 282 2.66 16.66 -46.56
N SER A 283 3.02 16.16 -47.73
CA SER A 283 3.23 14.74 -47.99
C SER A 283 4.48 14.24 -47.27
N ARG A 284 5.60 15.02 -47.31
CA ARG A 284 6.83 14.69 -46.62
C ARG A 284 6.70 14.78 -45.10
N LYS A 285 5.98 15.81 -44.61
CA LYS A 285 5.61 15.91 -43.16
C LYS A 285 4.86 14.70 -42.69
N LYS A 286 3.81 14.27 -43.41
CA LYS A 286 3.02 13.06 -43.07
C LYS A 286 3.88 11.79 -43.08
N LYS A 287 4.76 11.59 -44.08
CA LYS A 287 5.68 10.44 -44.15
C LYS A 287 6.65 10.39 -42.96
N LEU A 288 7.23 11.51 -42.55
CA LEU A 288 8.15 11.57 -41.42
C LEU A 288 7.44 11.29 -40.08
N LEU A 289 6.27 11.88 -39.87
CA LEU A 289 5.43 11.60 -38.69
C LEU A 289 4.98 10.12 -38.65
N ALA A 290 4.59 9.53 -39.75
CA ALA A 290 4.23 8.12 -39.84
C ALA A 290 5.42 7.19 -39.56
N LYS A 291 6.63 7.56 -40.03
CA LYS A 291 7.88 6.82 -39.71
C LYS A 291 8.22 6.91 -38.22
N GLN A 292 8.08 8.09 -37.62
CA GLN A 292 8.28 8.29 -36.17
C GLN A 292 7.25 7.46 -35.36
N ALA A 293 5.99 7.48 -35.73
CA ALA A 293 4.94 6.70 -35.07
C ALA A 293 5.20 5.18 -35.14
N ARG A 294 5.64 4.68 -36.33
CA ARG A 294 6.03 3.27 -36.48
C ARG A 294 7.23 2.90 -35.62
N GLY A 295 8.25 3.75 -35.57
CA GLY A 295 9.41 3.58 -34.70
C GLY A 295 9.03 3.48 -33.22
N LYS A 296 8.18 4.38 -32.74
CA LYS A 296 7.67 4.38 -31.36
C LYS A 296 6.87 3.13 -31.03
N LYS A 297 6.01 2.69 -31.96
CA LYS A 297 5.23 1.43 -31.80
C LYS A 297 6.15 0.20 -31.70
N ARG A 298 7.29 0.22 -32.43
CA ARG A 298 8.30 -0.84 -32.34
C ARG A 298 9.04 -0.80 -30.98
N MET A 299 9.45 0.39 -30.53
CA MET A 299 10.11 0.57 -29.21
C MET A 299 9.22 0.13 -28.07
N LYS A 300 7.91 0.39 -28.12
CA LYS A 300 6.94 -0.06 -27.11
C LYS A 300 6.92 -1.58 -26.92
N ARG A 301 7.30 -2.38 -27.93
CA ARG A 301 7.31 -3.85 -27.85
C ARG A 301 8.53 -4.40 -27.10
N PHE A 302 9.61 -3.63 -27.00
CA PHE A 302 10.90 -4.08 -26.48
C PHE A 302 11.40 -3.24 -25.31
N GLY A 303 10.77 -2.09 -25.04
CA GLY A 303 11.18 -1.19 -23.98
C GLY A 303 10.62 -1.66 -22.63
N LYS A 304 11.49 -1.98 -21.68
CA LYS A 304 11.16 -2.05 -20.26
C LYS A 304 11.12 -0.63 -19.70
N VAL A 305 10.25 -0.41 -18.75
CA VAL A 305 10.14 0.84 -18.00
C VAL A 305 10.72 0.59 -16.62
N ASP A 306 11.80 1.30 -16.29
CA ASP A 306 12.31 1.31 -14.92
C ASP A 306 11.33 2.06 -14.04
N ILE A 307 10.92 1.42 -12.97
CA ILE A 307 9.99 1.98 -11.99
C ILE A 307 10.85 2.58 -10.87
N PRO A 308 10.84 3.90 -10.70
CA PRO A 308 11.64 4.53 -9.66
C PRO A 308 11.11 4.14 -8.26
N SER A 309 11.99 4.17 -7.26
CA SER A 309 11.66 3.87 -5.86
C SER A 309 10.53 4.75 -5.33
N GLU A 310 10.43 5.99 -5.81
CA GLU A 310 9.38 6.93 -5.46
C GLU A 310 7.98 6.44 -5.86
N ALA A 311 7.86 5.58 -6.87
CA ALA A 311 6.57 5.01 -7.28
C ALA A 311 5.96 4.12 -6.17
N PHE A 312 6.77 3.48 -5.36
CA PHE A 312 6.30 2.67 -4.23
C PHE A 312 5.92 3.55 -3.03
N THR A 313 6.61 4.66 -2.82
CA THR A 313 6.27 5.63 -1.76
C THR A 313 5.01 6.42 -2.05
N VAL A 314 4.61 6.55 -3.31
CA VAL A 314 3.33 7.16 -3.72
C VAL A 314 2.13 6.42 -3.11
N MET A 315 2.26 5.12 -2.88
CA MET A 315 1.23 4.30 -2.25
C MET A 315 1.02 4.63 -0.77
N LEU A 316 2.06 5.13 -0.10
CA LEU A 316 2.04 5.47 1.33
C LEU A 316 1.35 6.82 1.60
N LYS A 317 1.37 7.73 0.61
CA LYS A 317 0.78 9.06 0.73
C LYS A 317 -0.60 9.08 0.06
N ARG A 318 -1.66 8.95 0.82
CA ARG A 318 -3.02 9.26 0.37
C ARG A 318 -3.33 10.72 0.71
N ASP A 319 -3.70 11.51 -0.30
CA ASP A 319 -4.11 12.91 -0.13
C ASP A 319 -5.52 13.00 0.48
#